data_2ae1b21ca3811a13e338e329236b8a97
#
_entry.id   2ae1b21ca3811a13e338e329236b8a97
#
_cell.length_a   1.000
_cell.length_b   1.000
_cell.length_c   1.000
_cell.angle_alpha   90.00
_cell.angle_beta   90.00
_cell.angle_gamma   90.00
#
_symmetry.space_group_name_H-M   'P 1'
#
loop_
_entity.id
_entity.type
_entity.pdbx_description
1 polymer ?
#
loop_
_entity_poly.entity_id
_entity_poly.type
_entity_poly.pdbx_seq_one_letter_code
_entity_poly.pdbx_strand_id
1 'polypeptide(L)'
;MVPLKVHESSNARDALAKSIYSKLFDYIVSRINQSIPFEKSCYYIGVLDIAGFEYFTVNSFEQFCINYCNEKLQQFFNQRILKDEQELYEKEGLGVKKISFVDNQDCIDLIESKSSGGIFSLLDEESKLPKPSHCHFTSAVHSNNAAHFRLALPRKSKLREHREIRDDDGFLIRHFAGAVCYQTQQFIGKICIIMIFFVCKFYAIKNAKLVYT
;
A
#
# COMPACT_ATOMS: atom_id res chain seq x y z
N MET A 1 -28.80 -21.74 -5.48
CA MET A 1 -27.99 -20.96 -6.43
C MET A 1 -28.51 -19.53 -6.44
N VAL A 2 -27.69 -18.54 -6.14
CA VAL A 2 -28.08 -17.13 -6.23
C VAL A 2 -27.64 -16.63 -7.60
N PRO A 3 -28.53 -16.14 -8.47
CA PRO A 3 -28.14 -15.62 -9.79
C PRO A 3 -27.36 -14.31 -9.61
N LEU A 4 -26.21 -14.23 -10.26
CA LEU A 4 -25.35 -13.04 -10.28
C LEU A 4 -25.76 -12.13 -11.45
N LYS A 5 -25.65 -10.82 -11.27
CA LYS A 5 -25.74 -9.86 -12.37
C LYS A 5 -24.53 -9.99 -13.29
N VAL A 6 -24.63 -9.50 -14.53
CA VAL A 6 -23.58 -9.63 -15.55
C VAL A 6 -22.22 -9.13 -15.04
N HIS A 7 -22.17 -7.96 -14.41
CA HIS A 7 -20.93 -7.41 -13.87
C HIS A 7 -20.39 -8.21 -12.68
N GLU A 8 -21.26 -8.76 -11.83
CA GLU A 8 -20.89 -9.64 -10.71
C GLU A 8 -20.31 -10.96 -11.22
N SER A 9 -20.89 -11.52 -12.28
CA SER A 9 -20.39 -12.73 -12.95
C SER A 9 -19.00 -12.49 -13.56
N SER A 10 -18.78 -11.34 -14.20
CA SER A 10 -17.48 -10.96 -14.74
C SER A 10 -16.43 -10.81 -13.64
N ASN A 11 -16.78 -10.14 -12.54
CA ASN A 11 -15.89 -10.00 -11.39
C ASN A 11 -15.57 -11.37 -10.74
N ALA A 12 -16.55 -12.26 -10.63
CA ALA A 12 -16.36 -13.60 -10.09
C ALA A 12 -15.43 -14.44 -10.99
N ARG A 13 -15.60 -14.38 -12.33
CA ARG A 13 -14.69 -15.01 -13.29
C ARG A 13 -13.24 -14.51 -13.11
N ASP A 14 -13.06 -13.20 -13.03
CA ASP A 14 -11.75 -12.58 -12.93
C ASP A 14 -11.09 -12.90 -11.58
N ALA A 15 -11.87 -12.96 -10.50
CA ALA A 15 -11.41 -13.40 -9.19
C ALA A 15 -10.96 -14.87 -9.20
N LEU A 16 -11.73 -15.75 -9.88
CA LEU A 16 -11.36 -17.15 -10.06
C LEU A 16 -10.06 -17.29 -10.85
N ALA A 17 -9.93 -16.58 -11.97
CA ALA A 17 -8.71 -16.60 -12.79
C ALA A 17 -7.48 -16.17 -11.99
N LYS A 18 -7.58 -15.09 -11.19
CA LYS A 18 -6.51 -14.63 -10.30
C LYS A 18 -6.17 -15.66 -9.23
N SER A 19 -7.17 -16.32 -8.64
CA SER A 19 -6.96 -17.36 -7.64
C SER A 19 -6.24 -18.58 -8.22
N ILE A 20 -6.60 -19.01 -9.43
CA ILE A 20 -5.92 -20.09 -10.13
C ILE A 20 -4.47 -19.72 -10.43
N TYR A 21 -4.23 -18.52 -10.95
CA TYR A 21 -2.88 -18.03 -11.23
C TYR A 21 -2.00 -18.00 -9.96
N SER A 22 -2.54 -17.47 -8.86
CA SER A 22 -1.80 -17.44 -7.59
C SER A 22 -1.41 -18.83 -7.12
N LYS A 23 -2.34 -19.79 -7.12
CA LYS A 23 -2.07 -21.17 -6.71
C LYS A 23 -1.09 -21.89 -7.64
N LEU A 24 -1.17 -21.61 -8.95
CA LEU A 24 -0.22 -22.15 -9.92
C LEU A 24 1.19 -21.60 -9.67
N PHE A 25 1.30 -20.28 -9.41
CA PHE A 25 2.56 -19.64 -9.08
C PHE A 25 3.18 -20.24 -7.81
N ASP A 26 2.41 -20.34 -6.73
CA ASP A 26 2.85 -20.94 -5.47
C ASP A 26 3.30 -22.41 -5.66
N TYR A 27 2.57 -23.16 -6.47
CA TYR A 27 2.95 -24.54 -6.82
C TYR A 27 4.28 -24.60 -7.56
N ILE A 28 4.48 -23.74 -8.57
CA ILE A 28 5.74 -23.69 -9.34
C ILE A 28 6.90 -23.32 -8.41
N VAL A 29 6.75 -22.31 -7.55
CA VAL A 29 7.77 -21.90 -6.58
C VAL A 29 8.10 -23.07 -5.64
N SER A 30 7.10 -23.75 -5.13
CA SER A 30 7.29 -24.95 -4.29
C SER A 30 8.08 -26.05 -5.02
N ARG A 31 7.74 -26.30 -6.30
CA ARG A 31 8.46 -27.31 -7.12
C ARG A 31 9.90 -26.92 -7.38
N ILE A 32 10.18 -25.65 -7.65
CA ILE A 32 11.55 -25.13 -7.83
C ILE A 32 12.34 -25.31 -6.53
N ASN A 33 11.79 -24.91 -5.39
CA ASN A 33 12.46 -25.06 -4.09
C ASN A 33 12.74 -26.53 -3.75
N GLN A 34 11.84 -27.46 -4.10
CA GLN A 34 12.06 -28.91 -3.92
C GLN A 34 13.15 -29.47 -4.83
N SER A 35 13.39 -28.86 -5.99
CA SER A 35 14.43 -29.32 -6.94
C SER A 35 15.84 -28.82 -6.58
N ILE A 36 15.96 -27.83 -5.70
CA ILE A 36 17.23 -27.30 -5.23
C ILE A 36 17.63 -28.05 -3.97
N PRO A 37 18.76 -28.79 -3.97
CA PRO A 37 19.25 -29.50 -2.78
C PRO A 37 19.53 -28.48 -1.67
N PHE A 38 18.87 -28.65 -0.53
CA PHE A 38 19.05 -27.81 0.62
C PHE A 38 19.17 -28.66 1.89
N GLU A 39 20.32 -28.52 2.56
CA GLU A 39 20.53 -29.02 3.90
C GLU A 39 20.38 -27.87 4.90
N LYS A 40 20.23 -28.20 6.18
CA LYS A 40 20.05 -27.21 7.23
C LYS A 40 21.21 -26.21 7.25
N SER A 41 20.93 -24.94 7.09
CA SER A 41 21.90 -23.83 7.19
C SER A 41 21.70 -23.02 8.48
N CYS A 42 22.81 -22.50 9.02
CA CYS A 42 22.80 -21.57 10.15
C CYS A 42 22.65 -20.11 9.67
N TYR A 43 22.95 -19.82 8.41
CA TYR A 43 22.98 -18.48 7.84
C TYR A 43 22.18 -18.42 6.55
N TYR A 44 21.69 -17.24 6.21
CA TYR A 44 21.01 -16.99 4.93
C TYR A 44 21.33 -15.61 4.38
N ILE A 45 21.25 -15.47 3.08
CA ILE A 45 21.25 -14.21 2.35
C ILE A 45 19.90 -14.09 1.66
N GLY A 46 19.21 -12.99 1.88
CA GLY A 46 17.90 -12.72 1.28
C GLY A 46 18.00 -11.62 0.23
N VAL A 47 17.13 -11.72 -0.78
CA VAL A 47 16.92 -10.64 -1.77
C VAL A 47 15.48 -10.19 -1.65
N LEU A 48 15.28 -8.88 -1.43
CA LEU A 48 13.97 -8.24 -1.48
C LEU A 48 13.76 -7.66 -2.88
N ASP A 49 12.77 -8.19 -3.60
CA ASP A 49 12.37 -7.69 -4.91
C ASP A 49 10.86 -7.47 -4.94
N ILE A 50 10.47 -6.20 -4.83
CA ILE A 50 9.07 -5.75 -4.88
C ILE A 50 8.93 -4.58 -5.86
N ALA A 51 7.69 -4.34 -6.32
CA ALA A 51 7.38 -3.15 -7.10
C ALA A 51 7.77 -1.88 -6.33
N GLY A 52 8.63 -1.04 -6.92
CA GLY A 52 8.99 0.26 -6.38
C GLY A 52 7.83 1.25 -6.44
N PHE A 53 8.08 2.49 -6.06
CA PHE A 53 7.09 3.57 -6.12
C PHE A 53 6.60 3.77 -7.55
N GLU A 54 5.28 3.78 -7.75
CA GLU A 54 4.65 3.89 -9.07
C GLU A 54 3.96 5.24 -9.24
N TYR A 55 4.17 5.83 -10.41
CA TYR A 55 3.51 7.04 -10.87
C TYR A 55 3.19 6.92 -12.36
N PHE A 56 1.91 6.91 -12.69
CA PHE A 56 1.41 6.84 -14.06
C PHE A 56 0.48 8.02 -14.36
N THR A 57 0.09 8.18 -15.62
CA THR A 57 -0.93 9.16 -16.02
C THR A 57 -2.27 8.89 -15.33
N VAL A 58 -2.61 7.60 -15.16
CA VAL A 58 -3.79 7.17 -14.40
C VAL A 58 -3.32 6.26 -13.27
N ASN A 59 -3.54 6.69 -12.03
CA ASN A 59 -3.22 5.90 -10.85
C ASN A 59 -4.53 5.46 -10.19
N SER A 60 -4.71 4.15 -10.04
CA SER A 60 -5.89 3.53 -9.45
C SER A 60 -5.54 2.85 -8.12
N PHE A 61 -6.39 1.94 -7.67
CA PHE A 61 -6.25 1.24 -6.39
C PHE A 61 -4.96 0.42 -6.29
N GLU A 62 -4.50 -0.16 -7.40
CA GLU A 62 -3.25 -0.92 -7.45
C GLU A 62 -2.05 -0.04 -7.08
N GLN A 63 -1.92 1.13 -7.74
CA GLN A 63 -0.83 2.08 -7.46
C GLN A 63 -0.92 2.63 -6.04
N PHE A 64 -2.15 2.85 -5.54
CA PHE A 64 -2.37 3.26 -4.16
C PHE A 64 -1.83 2.22 -3.16
N CYS A 65 -2.12 0.93 -3.37
CA CYS A 65 -1.62 -0.15 -2.52
C CYS A 65 -0.10 -0.34 -2.64
N ILE A 66 0.45 -0.27 -3.86
CA ILE A 66 1.90 -0.40 -4.10
C ILE A 66 2.64 0.75 -3.41
N ASN A 67 2.17 1.99 -3.57
CA ASN A 67 2.79 3.16 -2.96
C ASN A 67 2.66 3.16 -1.43
N TYR A 68 1.54 2.67 -0.89
CA TYR A 68 1.41 2.43 0.55
C TYR A 68 2.43 1.41 1.07
N CYS A 69 2.66 0.30 0.34
CA CYS A 69 3.72 -0.65 0.72
C CYS A 69 5.10 0.00 0.71
N ASN A 70 5.39 0.85 -0.27
CA ASN A 70 6.65 1.60 -0.33
C ASN A 70 6.78 2.60 0.83
N GLU A 71 5.68 3.26 1.27
CA GLU A 71 5.68 4.08 2.51
C GLU A 71 6.07 3.26 3.74
N LYS A 72 5.50 2.06 3.90
CA LYS A 72 5.84 1.17 5.02
C LYS A 72 7.30 0.71 4.98
N LEU A 73 7.85 0.42 3.80
CA LEU A 73 9.25 0.06 3.64
C LEU A 73 10.18 1.23 3.94
N GLN A 74 9.84 2.44 3.47
CA GLN A 74 10.59 3.64 3.80
C GLN A 74 10.60 3.91 5.30
N GLN A 75 9.46 3.75 5.97
CA GLN A 75 9.37 3.91 7.42
C GLN A 75 10.20 2.85 8.16
N PHE A 76 10.17 1.61 7.68
CA PHE A 76 11.02 0.56 8.25
C PHE A 76 12.52 0.89 8.11
N PHE A 77 12.93 1.39 6.93
CA PHE A 77 14.29 1.85 6.70
C PHE A 77 14.66 3.01 7.66
N ASN A 78 13.81 4.04 7.73
CA ASN A 78 14.02 5.19 8.60
C ASN A 78 14.20 4.75 10.07
N GLN A 79 13.36 3.83 10.55
CA GLN A 79 13.44 3.33 11.90
C GLN A 79 14.74 2.55 12.14
N ARG A 80 15.07 1.58 11.27
CA ARG A 80 16.17 0.65 11.50
C ARG A 80 17.54 1.26 11.22
N ILE A 81 17.67 1.98 10.11
CA ILE A 81 18.98 2.45 9.63
C ILE A 81 19.29 3.87 10.14
N LEU A 82 18.28 4.70 10.32
CA LEU A 82 18.52 6.07 10.78
C LEU A 82 18.30 6.23 12.27
N LYS A 83 17.20 5.77 12.83
CA LYS A 83 16.85 6.00 14.22
C LYS A 83 17.56 5.04 15.18
N ASP A 84 17.39 3.73 14.99
CA ASP A 84 17.96 2.72 15.89
C ASP A 84 19.49 2.81 15.92
N GLU A 85 20.15 3.06 14.77
CA GLU A 85 21.61 3.23 14.68
C GLU A 85 22.08 4.51 15.39
N GLN A 86 21.38 5.64 15.24
CA GLN A 86 21.74 6.87 15.95
C GLN A 86 21.58 6.74 17.46
N GLU A 87 20.53 6.06 17.93
CA GLU A 87 20.33 5.77 19.34
C GLU A 87 21.47 4.87 19.89
N LEU A 88 21.96 3.91 19.10
CA LEU A 88 23.11 3.09 19.45
C LEU A 88 24.39 3.93 19.55
N TYR A 89 24.67 4.80 18.58
CA TYR A 89 25.84 5.68 18.61
C TYR A 89 25.84 6.66 19.80
N GLU A 90 24.69 7.20 20.15
CA GLU A 90 24.52 8.04 21.35
C GLU A 90 24.82 7.22 22.61
N LYS A 91 24.30 5.99 22.70
CA LYS A 91 24.53 5.10 23.85
C LYS A 91 26.01 4.68 24.01
N GLU A 92 26.69 4.48 22.90
CA GLU A 92 28.12 4.12 22.87
C GLU A 92 29.06 5.33 23.01
N GLY A 93 28.51 6.56 23.02
CA GLY A 93 29.29 7.78 23.21
C GLY A 93 30.20 8.12 22.03
N LEU A 94 29.86 7.69 20.82
CA LEU A 94 30.70 7.87 19.63
C LEU A 94 30.78 9.31 19.12
N GLY A 95 29.98 10.25 19.63
CA GLY A 95 30.01 11.67 19.26
C GLY A 95 29.64 11.94 17.80
N VAL A 96 28.91 11.02 17.14
CA VAL A 96 28.49 11.14 15.76
C VAL A 96 27.42 12.22 15.60
N LYS A 97 27.55 13.06 14.59
CA LYS A 97 26.55 14.11 14.30
C LYS A 97 25.21 13.48 13.93
N LYS A 98 24.14 13.90 14.60
CA LYS A 98 22.79 13.42 14.36
C LYS A 98 22.32 13.81 12.94
N ILE A 99 21.83 12.81 12.20
CA ILE A 99 21.25 12.99 10.86
C ILE A 99 19.74 13.23 11.03
N SER A 100 19.26 14.34 10.50
CA SER A 100 17.81 14.60 10.42
C SER A 100 17.21 13.89 9.21
N PHE A 101 16.06 13.28 9.37
CA PHE A 101 15.28 12.68 8.28
C PHE A 101 13.80 13.05 8.43
N VAL A 102 13.07 12.95 7.32
CA VAL A 102 11.64 13.21 7.33
C VAL A 102 10.91 11.91 7.70
N ASP A 103 10.19 11.95 8.82
CA ASP A 103 9.32 10.85 9.21
C ASP A 103 8.08 10.84 8.30
N ASN A 104 7.73 9.67 7.79
CA ASN A 104 6.56 9.47 6.93
C ASN A 104 5.43 8.70 7.64
N GLN A 105 5.49 8.56 8.96
CA GLN A 105 4.46 7.88 9.75
C GLN A 105 3.08 8.53 9.57
N ASP A 106 3.04 9.85 9.45
CA ASP A 106 1.82 10.62 9.19
C ASP A 106 1.10 10.22 7.88
N CYS A 107 1.87 9.91 6.82
CA CYS A 107 1.30 9.40 5.56
C CYS A 107 0.71 8.00 5.74
N ILE A 108 1.40 7.17 6.50
CA ILE A 108 0.95 5.81 6.82
C ILE A 108 -0.34 5.87 7.63
N ASP A 109 -0.40 6.71 8.66
CA ASP A 109 -1.57 6.87 9.53
C ASP A 109 -2.79 7.40 8.76
N LEU A 110 -2.59 8.35 7.83
CA LEU A 110 -3.64 8.80 6.92
C LEU A 110 -4.29 7.64 6.15
N ILE A 111 -3.50 6.65 5.75
CA ILE A 111 -3.97 5.54 4.93
C ILE A 111 -4.59 4.42 5.78
N GLU A 112 -3.93 3.99 6.87
CA GLU A 112 -4.27 2.76 7.59
C GLU A 112 -5.00 2.96 8.92
N SER A 113 -5.12 4.19 9.44
CA SER A 113 -5.73 4.42 10.75
C SER A 113 -7.16 3.89 10.81
N LYS A 114 -7.45 3.15 11.89
CA LYS A 114 -8.79 2.62 12.16
C LYS A 114 -9.65 3.60 12.96
N SER A 115 -9.03 4.45 13.77
CA SER A 115 -9.73 5.31 14.74
C SER A 115 -10.01 6.72 14.25
N SER A 116 -9.28 7.19 13.23
CA SER A 116 -9.31 8.58 12.76
C SER A 116 -9.78 8.75 11.30
N GLY A 117 -10.51 7.79 10.75
CA GLY A 117 -11.01 7.89 9.38
C GLY A 117 -9.93 7.69 8.32
N GLY A 118 -9.03 6.73 8.53
CA GLY A 118 -8.04 6.35 7.53
C GLY A 118 -8.68 5.89 6.22
N ILE A 119 -7.98 6.11 5.11
CA ILE A 119 -8.54 5.90 3.77
C ILE A 119 -9.02 4.46 3.56
N PHE A 120 -8.27 3.46 4.06
CA PHE A 120 -8.71 2.05 3.97
C PHE A 120 -9.95 1.76 4.81
N SER A 121 -10.10 2.38 5.99
CA SER A 121 -11.30 2.21 6.82
C SER A 121 -12.52 2.80 6.15
N LEU A 122 -12.41 4.00 5.58
CA LEU A 122 -13.49 4.65 4.83
C LEU A 122 -13.89 3.83 3.59
N LEU A 123 -12.92 3.23 2.90
CA LEU A 123 -13.19 2.38 1.75
C LEU A 123 -13.90 1.07 2.15
N ASP A 124 -13.50 0.47 3.28
CA ASP A 124 -14.15 -0.72 3.81
C ASP A 124 -15.59 -0.43 4.24
N GLU A 125 -15.82 0.70 4.90
CA GLU A 125 -17.19 1.16 5.27
C GLU A 125 -18.06 1.38 4.04
N GLU A 126 -17.55 2.10 3.03
CA GLU A 126 -18.28 2.37 1.77
C GLU A 126 -18.63 1.08 1.04
N SER A 127 -17.71 0.10 1.00
CA SER A 127 -17.90 -1.17 0.32
C SER A 127 -19.05 -2.02 0.89
N LYS A 128 -19.42 -1.78 2.14
CA LYS A 128 -20.51 -2.48 2.85
C LYS A 128 -21.88 -1.84 2.66
N LEU A 129 -21.94 -0.66 2.06
CA LEU A 129 -23.20 0.02 1.80
C LEU A 129 -24.04 -0.70 0.72
N PRO A 130 -25.36 -0.64 0.78
CA PRO A 130 -26.25 -1.26 -0.23
C PRO A 130 -26.04 -0.71 -1.66
N LYS A 131 -25.59 0.54 -1.77
CA LYS A 131 -25.28 1.24 -3.02
C LYS A 131 -23.97 2.00 -2.86
N PRO A 132 -22.83 1.32 -2.94
CA PRO A 132 -21.53 1.97 -2.79
C PRO A 132 -21.23 2.91 -3.95
N SER A 133 -20.65 4.07 -3.67
CA SER A 133 -20.34 5.12 -4.62
C SER A 133 -18.93 5.65 -4.43
N HIS A 134 -18.15 5.67 -5.50
CA HIS A 134 -16.80 6.26 -5.44
C HIS A 134 -16.81 7.76 -5.10
N CYS A 135 -17.83 8.51 -5.56
CA CYS A 135 -17.96 9.92 -5.21
C CYS A 135 -18.25 10.12 -3.71
N HIS A 136 -19.08 9.28 -3.10
CA HIS A 136 -19.35 9.32 -1.67
C HIS A 136 -18.10 8.98 -0.86
N PHE A 137 -17.39 7.92 -1.25
CA PHE A 137 -16.09 7.55 -0.67
C PHE A 137 -15.08 8.71 -0.77
N THR A 138 -14.91 9.30 -1.96
CA THR A 138 -13.96 10.40 -2.17
C THR A 138 -14.29 11.62 -1.32
N SER A 139 -15.57 11.97 -1.23
CA SER A 139 -16.06 13.06 -0.38
C SER A 139 -15.80 12.78 1.10
N ALA A 140 -16.00 11.52 1.55
CA ALA A 140 -15.69 11.11 2.91
C ALA A 140 -14.17 11.21 3.22
N VAL A 141 -13.30 10.80 2.27
CA VAL A 141 -11.84 10.96 2.42
C VAL A 141 -11.47 12.42 2.61
N HIS A 142 -12.01 13.32 1.79
CA HIS A 142 -11.72 14.76 1.89
C HIS A 142 -12.27 15.40 3.16
N SER A 143 -13.49 15.05 3.59
CA SER A 143 -14.13 15.66 4.76
C SER A 143 -13.49 15.20 6.07
N ASN A 144 -13.23 13.90 6.23
CA ASN A 144 -12.62 13.37 7.44
C ASN A 144 -11.16 13.80 7.63
N ASN A 145 -10.45 14.08 6.53
CA ASN A 145 -9.03 14.39 6.55
C ASN A 145 -8.72 15.82 6.01
N ALA A 146 -9.67 16.73 6.08
CA ALA A 146 -9.57 18.08 5.47
C ALA A 146 -8.36 18.90 5.93
N ALA A 147 -7.92 18.71 7.17
CA ALA A 147 -6.77 19.42 7.75
C ALA A 147 -5.44 18.68 7.54
N HIS A 148 -5.44 17.48 6.96
CA HIS A 148 -4.23 16.67 6.84
C HIS A 148 -3.34 17.18 5.71
N PHE A 149 -2.09 17.60 6.03
CA PHE A 149 -1.22 18.24 5.04
C PHE A 149 -0.77 17.31 3.89
N ARG A 150 -0.78 15.98 4.11
CA ARG A 150 -0.47 14.98 3.08
C ARG A 150 -1.60 14.82 2.07
N LEU A 151 -2.84 15.13 2.44
CA LEU A 151 -3.99 15.02 1.56
C LEU A 151 -4.29 16.36 0.89
N ALA A 152 -4.65 16.33 -0.38
CA ALA A 152 -5.12 17.52 -1.09
C ALA A 152 -6.16 17.16 -2.15
N LEU A 153 -6.96 18.16 -2.53
CA LEU A 153 -7.86 18.08 -3.68
C LEU A 153 -7.05 18.10 -4.98
N PRO A 154 -7.44 17.34 -6.03
CA PRO A 154 -6.77 17.33 -7.32
C PRO A 154 -6.54 18.72 -7.90
N ARG A 155 -7.54 19.63 -7.82
CA ARG A 155 -7.46 21.03 -8.31
C ARG A 155 -6.37 21.86 -7.64
N LYS A 156 -5.92 21.49 -6.42
CA LYS A 156 -4.84 22.19 -5.68
C LYS A 156 -3.44 21.72 -6.11
N SER A 157 -3.33 20.77 -7.03
CA SER A 157 -2.05 20.29 -7.54
C SER A 157 -1.33 21.34 -8.37
N LYS A 158 0.00 21.31 -8.34
CA LYS A 158 0.85 22.08 -9.26
C LYS A 158 0.83 21.51 -10.68
N LEU A 159 0.58 20.21 -10.85
CA LEU A 159 0.55 19.53 -12.14
C LEU A 159 -0.82 19.73 -12.82
N ARG A 160 -0.78 20.08 -14.12
CA ARG A 160 -1.99 20.31 -14.91
C ARG A 160 -2.85 19.05 -15.02
N GLU A 161 -2.22 17.91 -15.29
CA GLU A 161 -2.88 16.59 -15.43
C GLU A 161 -3.68 16.18 -14.18
N HIS A 162 -3.20 16.52 -12.98
CA HIS A 162 -3.97 16.27 -11.76
C HIS A 162 -5.22 17.16 -11.67
N ARG A 163 -5.14 18.41 -12.16
CA ARG A 163 -6.27 19.36 -12.10
C ARG A 163 -7.40 19.04 -13.08
N GLU A 164 -7.16 18.13 -14.02
CA GLU A 164 -8.18 17.62 -14.94
C GLU A 164 -9.09 16.58 -14.27
N ILE A 165 -8.67 16.02 -13.12
CA ILE A 165 -9.45 15.09 -12.31
C ILE A 165 -10.39 15.88 -11.42
N ARG A 166 -11.68 15.55 -11.43
CA ARG A 166 -12.68 16.18 -10.56
C ARG A 166 -12.40 15.87 -9.09
N ASP A 167 -12.75 16.77 -8.19
CA ASP A 167 -12.52 16.60 -6.75
C ASP A 167 -13.34 15.45 -6.13
N ASP A 168 -14.44 15.04 -6.77
CA ASP A 168 -15.27 13.91 -6.38
C ASP A 168 -14.84 12.57 -7.03
N ASP A 169 -13.90 12.61 -7.98
CA ASP A 169 -13.39 11.45 -8.70
C ASP A 169 -11.98 11.03 -8.25
N GLY A 170 -11.34 11.80 -7.34
CA GLY A 170 -10.00 11.48 -6.89
C GLY A 170 -9.49 12.30 -5.71
N PHE A 171 -8.35 11.90 -5.20
CA PHE A 171 -7.61 12.60 -4.17
C PHE A 171 -6.10 12.54 -4.43
N LEU A 172 -5.39 13.55 -3.92
CA LEU A 172 -3.93 13.64 -4.06
C LEU A 172 -3.28 13.36 -2.71
N ILE A 173 -2.30 12.45 -2.70
CA ILE A 173 -1.46 12.17 -1.54
C ILE A 173 -0.02 12.62 -1.81
N ARG A 174 0.58 13.29 -0.83
CA ARG A 174 2.00 13.63 -0.82
C ARG A 174 2.79 12.53 -0.12
N HIS A 175 3.28 11.57 -0.90
CA HIS A 175 4.15 10.50 -0.45
C HIS A 175 5.58 10.99 -0.21
N PHE A 176 6.43 10.14 0.38
CA PHE A 176 7.85 10.42 0.57
C PHE A 176 8.57 10.66 -0.78
N ALA A 177 8.19 9.92 -1.83
CA ALA A 177 8.80 10.00 -3.15
C ALA A 177 8.18 11.10 -4.05
N GLY A 178 6.98 11.59 -3.72
CA GLY A 178 6.30 12.62 -4.51
C GLY A 178 4.79 12.60 -4.33
N ALA A 179 4.11 13.55 -4.97
CA ALA A 179 2.67 13.64 -4.92
C ALA A 179 2.00 12.83 -6.04
N VAL A 180 1.06 11.98 -5.69
CA VAL A 180 0.29 11.15 -6.63
C VAL A 180 -1.19 11.44 -6.49
N CYS A 181 -1.87 11.66 -7.62
CA CYS A 181 -3.31 11.79 -7.70
C CYS A 181 -3.93 10.43 -8.05
N TYR A 182 -4.81 9.94 -7.19
CA TYR A 182 -5.48 8.66 -7.36
C TYR A 182 -6.91 8.85 -7.81
N GLN A 183 -7.31 8.11 -8.86
CA GLN A 183 -8.68 8.08 -9.37
C GLN A 183 -9.47 6.95 -8.71
N THR A 184 -10.62 7.29 -8.10
CA THR A 184 -11.35 6.41 -7.18
C THR A 184 -12.42 5.54 -7.84
N GLN A 185 -12.74 5.76 -9.12
CA GLN A 185 -13.85 5.08 -9.81
C GLN A 185 -13.79 3.55 -9.73
N GLN A 186 -12.59 2.97 -9.65
CA GLN A 186 -12.39 1.52 -9.57
C GLN A 186 -12.08 0.98 -8.17
N PHE A 187 -11.96 1.84 -7.15
CA PHE A 187 -11.54 1.42 -5.80
C PHE A 187 -12.50 0.41 -5.18
N ILE A 188 -13.79 0.69 -5.21
CA ILE A 188 -14.82 -0.16 -4.60
C ILE A 188 -14.86 -1.55 -5.26
N GLY A 189 -14.77 -1.62 -6.59
CA GLY A 189 -14.79 -2.89 -7.31
C GLY A 189 -13.55 -3.76 -7.10
N LYS A 190 -12.44 -3.16 -6.68
CA LYS A 190 -11.15 -3.84 -6.52
C LYS A 190 -10.81 -4.24 -5.09
N ILE A 191 -11.52 -3.70 -4.08
CA ILE A 191 -11.21 -3.94 -2.67
C ILE A 191 -11.23 -5.43 -2.29
N CYS A 192 -12.23 -6.18 -2.76
CA CYS A 192 -12.37 -7.61 -2.45
C CYS A 192 -11.23 -8.48 -3.02
N ILE A 193 -10.54 -8.00 -4.06
CA ILE A 193 -9.59 -8.80 -4.84
C ILE A 193 -8.15 -8.55 -4.36
N ILE A 194 -7.84 -7.32 -3.98
CA ILE A 194 -6.45 -6.89 -3.72
C ILE A 194 -6.09 -6.96 -2.24
N MET A 195 -7.03 -6.75 -1.32
CA MET A 195 -6.76 -6.86 0.13
C MET A 195 -6.19 -8.23 0.51
N ILE A 196 -6.66 -9.32 -0.10
CA ILE A 196 -6.16 -10.68 0.15
C ILE A 196 -4.69 -10.82 -0.32
N PHE A 197 -4.32 -10.21 -1.44
CA PHE A 197 -2.98 -10.34 -2.03
C PHE A 197 -1.92 -9.51 -1.28
N PHE A 198 -2.27 -8.29 -0.87
CA PHE A 198 -1.34 -7.38 -0.19
C PHE A 198 -1.14 -7.74 1.28
N VAL A 199 -2.19 -8.14 1.98
CA VAL A 199 -2.09 -8.59 3.38
C VAL A 199 -1.16 -9.81 3.49
N CYS A 200 -1.26 -10.77 2.56
CA CYS A 200 -0.37 -11.93 2.55
C CYS A 200 1.10 -11.57 2.29
N LYS A 201 1.38 -10.66 1.33
CA LYS A 201 2.76 -10.21 1.05
C LYS A 201 3.34 -9.37 2.20
N PHE A 202 2.52 -8.51 2.81
CA PHE A 202 2.97 -7.69 3.95
C PHE A 202 3.25 -8.54 5.20
N TYR A 203 2.46 -9.59 5.42
CA TYR A 203 2.70 -10.55 6.51
C TYR A 203 4.04 -11.28 6.32
N ALA A 204 4.42 -11.58 5.09
CA ALA A 204 5.71 -12.18 4.77
C ALA A 204 6.88 -11.22 5.07
N ILE A 205 6.76 -9.93 4.75
CA ILE A 205 7.78 -8.91 5.05
C ILE A 205 7.87 -8.65 6.57
N LYS A 206 6.76 -8.58 7.28
CA LYS A 206 6.72 -8.35 8.74
C LYS A 206 7.33 -9.53 9.53
N ASN A 207 7.29 -10.73 8.98
CA ASN A 207 7.86 -11.93 9.58
C ASN A 207 9.28 -12.26 9.06
N ALA A 208 9.78 -11.56 8.05
CA ALA A 208 11.17 -11.61 7.66
C ALA A 208 11.99 -10.92 8.77
N LYS A 209 12.47 -11.69 9.74
CA LYS A 209 13.49 -11.24 10.67
C LYS A 209 14.75 -10.95 9.85
N LEU A 210 15.03 -9.68 9.61
CA LEU A 210 16.38 -9.25 9.23
C LEU A 210 17.27 -9.54 10.43
N VAL A 211 17.96 -10.67 10.38
CA VAL A 211 19.00 -10.99 11.36
C VAL A 211 20.27 -10.37 10.82
N TYR A 212 20.67 -9.25 11.40
CA TYR A 212 22.04 -8.78 11.28
C TYR A 212 22.87 -9.62 12.26
N THR A 213 23.87 -10.31 11.75
CA THR A 213 25.02 -10.78 12.52
C THR A 213 26.14 -9.78 12.34
#